data_f4e79d4cfe8048c85a581add691b7add
#
_entry.id   f4e79d4cfe8048c85a581add691b7add
#
_cell.length_a   1.000
_cell.length_b   1.000
_cell.length_c   1.000
_cell.angle_alpha   90.00
_cell.angle_beta   90.00
_cell.angle_gamma   90.00
#
_symmetry.space_group_name_H-M   'P 1'
#
loop_
_entity.id
_entity.type
_entity.pdbx_description
1 polymer ?
#
loop_
_entity_poly.entity_id
_entity_poly.type
_entity_poly.pdbx_seq_one_letter_code
_entity_poly.pdbx_strand_id
1 'polypeptide(L)'
;NGNMIKNDAISCGADAKFLGTVKDNYDQLKAKIQESLADVDILIGSGGTSAGLGDVMKHVLDELGQVYIHGISVQPGKPTIVGIVDGKIVIGLPGNPVSALMIFNAFVAPPLTKLVGIDKNFEKSVVKGKLTRRIHSPVGRMQYQLVKVDGEDIQPIFKDSGAIFSLSTADGYVKVPKSVELLDEG
;
A
#
# COMPACT_ATOMS: atom_id res chain seq x y z
N ASN A 1 -7.53 -8.04 -4.12
CA ASN A 1 -6.47 -7.02 -4.22
C ASN A 1 -5.65 -7.15 -5.52
N GLY A 2 -5.33 -8.38 -5.98
CA GLY A 2 -4.39 -8.60 -7.08
C GLY A 2 -4.73 -7.85 -8.37
N ASN A 3 -5.97 -7.91 -8.86
CA ASN A 3 -6.38 -7.19 -10.05
C ASN A 3 -6.36 -5.66 -9.88
N MET A 4 -6.69 -5.17 -8.69
CA MET A 4 -6.63 -3.75 -8.35
C MET A 4 -5.19 -3.25 -8.41
N ILE A 5 -4.27 -3.92 -7.72
CA ILE A 5 -2.84 -3.59 -7.71
C ILE A 5 -2.24 -3.70 -9.11
N LYS A 6 -2.61 -4.74 -9.88
CA LYS A 6 -2.18 -4.88 -11.27
C LYS A 6 -2.58 -3.67 -12.12
N ASN A 7 -3.84 -3.25 -12.04
CA ASN A 7 -4.33 -2.11 -12.83
C ASN A 7 -3.63 -0.81 -12.43
N ASP A 8 -3.38 -0.59 -11.15
CA ASP A 8 -2.63 0.57 -10.67
C ASP A 8 -1.17 0.55 -11.14
N ALA A 9 -0.53 -0.62 -11.17
CA ALA A 9 0.82 -0.76 -11.72
C ALA A 9 0.86 -0.45 -13.22
N ILE A 10 -0.14 -0.90 -13.98
CA ILE A 10 -0.28 -0.54 -15.41
C ILE A 10 -0.46 0.97 -15.57
N SER A 11 -1.25 1.61 -14.72
CA SER A 11 -1.42 3.08 -14.73
C SER A 11 -0.12 3.84 -14.42
N CYS A 12 0.81 3.20 -13.72
CA CYS A 12 2.16 3.70 -13.49
C CYS A 12 3.12 3.45 -14.67
N GLY A 13 2.66 2.82 -15.75
CA GLY A 13 3.46 2.50 -16.95
C GLY A 13 4.18 1.16 -16.90
N ALA A 14 3.95 0.32 -15.89
CA ALA A 14 4.56 -1.01 -15.81
C ALA A 14 3.80 -2.05 -16.66
N ASP A 15 4.52 -3.04 -17.21
CA ASP A 15 3.90 -4.28 -17.72
C ASP A 15 3.60 -5.19 -16.54
N ALA A 16 2.37 -5.15 -16.05
CA ALA A 16 1.97 -5.86 -14.84
C ALA A 16 1.06 -7.06 -15.14
N LYS A 17 1.40 -8.21 -14.54
CA LYS A 17 0.65 -9.46 -14.67
C LYS A 17 0.12 -9.91 -13.32
N PHE A 18 -1.11 -10.39 -13.27
CA PHE A 18 -1.65 -11.05 -12.08
C PHE A 18 -1.31 -12.55 -12.14
N LEU A 19 -0.47 -12.99 -11.21
CA LEU A 19 0.07 -14.34 -11.16
C LEU A 19 -0.82 -15.34 -10.37
N GLY A 20 -2.03 -14.91 -10.00
CA GLY A 20 -2.98 -15.72 -9.24
C GLY A 20 -2.87 -15.53 -7.73
N THR A 21 -3.51 -16.43 -7.00
CA THR A 21 -3.52 -16.46 -5.53
C THR A 21 -2.84 -17.71 -5.03
N VAL A 22 -2.12 -17.58 -3.91
CA VAL A 22 -1.48 -18.68 -3.20
C VAL A 22 -2.18 -18.84 -1.86
N LYS A 23 -2.38 -20.08 -1.42
CA LYS A 23 -2.88 -20.34 -0.06
C LYS A 23 -1.84 -19.91 0.97
N ASP A 24 -2.29 -19.67 2.20
CA ASP A 24 -1.42 -19.36 3.34
C ASP A 24 -0.62 -20.60 3.79
N ASN A 25 0.29 -21.01 2.91
CA ASN A 25 1.16 -22.16 3.10
C ASN A 25 2.59 -21.77 2.72
N TYR A 26 3.54 -22.06 3.60
CA TYR A 26 4.93 -21.68 3.47
C TYR A 26 5.57 -22.19 2.17
N ASP A 27 5.48 -23.49 1.91
CA ASP A 27 6.14 -24.12 0.76
C ASP A 27 5.55 -23.63 -0.56
N GLN A 28 4.22 -23.47 -0.62
CA GLN A 28 3.55 -22.93 -1.81
C GLN A 28 3.92 -21.48 -2.07
N LEU A 29 4.00 -20.65 -1.02
CA LEU A 29 4.40 -19.26 -1.16
C LEU A 29 5.85 -19.15 -1.60
N LYS A 30 6.75 -19.92 -0.99
CA LYS A 30 8.17 -19.99 -1.36
C LYS A 30 8.37 -20.39 -2.81
N ALA A 31 7.76 -21.50 -3.23
CA ALA A 31 7.82 -21.97 -4.61
C ALA A 31 7.28 -20.93 -5.59
N LYS A 32 6.14 -20.29 -5.25
CA LYS A 32 5.55 -19.25 -6.11
C LYS A 32 6.41 -18.01 -6.24
N ILE A 33 7.06 -17.57 -5.17
CA ILE A 33 8.00 -16.44 -5.22
C ILE A 33 9.19 -16.79 -6.13
N GLN A 34 9.81 -17.94 -5.93
CA GLN A 34 10.98 -18.38 -6.74
C GLN A 34 10.62 -18.49 -8.23
N GLU A 35 9.50 -19.15 -8.55
CA GLU A 35 9.01 -19.27 -9.92
C GLU A 35 8.76 -17.90 -10.56
N SER A 36 8.07 -17.02 -9.83
CA SER A 36 7.65 -15.72 -10.35
C SER A 36 8.82 -14.77 -10.59
N LEU A 37 9.87 -14.84 -9.78
CA LEU A 37 11.02 -13.94 -9.89
C LEU A 37 11.84 -14.16 -11.17
N ALA A 38 11.69 -15.28 -11.86
CA ALA A 38 12.38 -15.52 -13.12
C ALA A 38 12.04 -14.46 -14.19
N ASP A 39 10.77 -14.03 -14.24
CA ASP A 39 10.21 -13.25 -15.34
C ASP A 39 9.82 -11.80 -14.96
N VAL A 40 10.14 -11.34 -13.75
CA VAL A 40 9.73 -10.01 -13.28
C VAL A 40 10.90 -9.24 -12.65
N ASP A 41 10.86 -7.92 -12.67
CA ASP A 41 11.80 -7.04 -11.96
C ASP A 41 11.35 -6.78 -10.53
N ILE A 42 10.04 -6.73 -10.31
CA ILE A 42 9.42 -6.49 -9.00
C ILE A 42 8.26 -7.47 -8.82
N LEU A 43 8.24 -8.16 -7.68
CA LEU A 43 7.12 -9.01 -7.28
C LEU A 43 6.33 -8.34 -6.16
N ILE A 44 5.00 -8.23 -6.33
CA ILE A 44 4.11 -7.63 -5.33
C ILE A 44 3.09 -8.69 -4.90
N GLY A 45 3.09 -9.02 -3.61
CA GLY A 45 2.07 -9.83 -2.97
C GLY A 45 1.12 -8.96 -2.14
N SER A 46 -0.11 -9.41 -1.93
CA SER A 46 -1.05 -8.78 -1.00
C SER A 46 -1.77 -9.83 -0.17
N GLY A 47 -1.73 -9.66 1.14
CA GLY A 47 -2.15 -10.65 2.11
C GLY A 47 -0.96 -11.36 2.75
N GLY A 48 -1.22 -12.22 3.72
CA GLY A 48 -0.15 -12.93 4.44
C GLY A 48 0.80 -12.04 5.27
N THR A 49 0.46 -10.77 5.46
CA THR A 49 1.32 -9.77 6.14
C THR A 49 0.79 -9.33 7.52
N SER A 50 -0.32 -9.88 8.01
CA SER A 50 -0.87 -9.54 9.34
C SER A 50 -0.46 -10.57 10.40
N ALA A 51 -0.54 -10.18 11.67
CA ALA A 51 -0.13 -11.00 12.82
C ALA A 51 -0.68 -12.43 12.74
N GLY A 52 0.21 -13.43 12.69
CA GLY A 52 -0.08 -14.86 12.51
C GLY A 52 0.21 -15.40 11.10
N LEU A 53 0.05 -14.60 10.04
CA LEU A 53 0.36 -14.96 8.65
C LEU A 53 1.44 -14.03 8.05
N GLY A 54 1.64 -12.84 8.63
CA GLY A 54 2.75 -11.94 8.29
C GLY A 54 4.12 -12.56 8.51
N ASP A 55 4.18 -13.47 9.44
CA ASP A 55 5.37 -14.27 9.71
C ASP A 55 5.71 -15.19 8.53
N VAL A 56 4.73 -15.72 7.80
CA VAL A 56 4.98 -16.63 6.67
C VAL A 56 5.74 -15.90 5.55
N MET A 57 5.27 -14.74 5.11
CA MET A 57 5.96 -13.95 4.08
C MET A 57 7.36 -13.56 4.54
N LYS A 58 7.49 -13.11 5.80
CA LYS A 58 8.79 -12.75 6.37
C LYS A 58 9.76 -13.92 6.37
N HIS A 59 9.32 -15.09 6.89
CA HIS A 59 10.16 -16.28 6.94
C HIS A 59 10.61 -16.74 5.55
N VAL A 60 9.70 -16.71 4.58
CA VAL A 60 10.05 -17.05 3.19
C VAL A 60 11.08 -16.07 2.63
N LEU A 61 10.91 -14.77 2.86
CA LEU A 61 11.87 -13.77 2.38
C LEU A 61 13.21 -13.82 3.11
N ASP A 62 13.22 -14.14 4.41
CA ASP A 62 14.47 -14.33 5.16
C ASP A 62 15.27 -15.56 4.68
N GLU A 63 14.57 -16.61 4.21
CA GLU A 63 15.22 -17.79 3.67
C GLU A 63 15.72 -17.59 2.23
N LEU A 64 14.95 -16.90 1.40
CA LEU A 64 15.27 -16.70 -0.01
C LEU A 64 16.22 -15.53 -0.29
N GLY A 65 16.33 -14.60 0.65
CA GLY A 65 17.11 -13.36 0.44
C GLY A 65 17.26 -12.56 1.71
N GLN A 66 16.94 -11.26 1.65
CA GLN A 66 17.05 -10.36 2.78
C GLN A 66 15.82 -9.47 2.93
N VAL A 67 15.29 -9.40 4.15
CA VAL A 67 14.22 -8.47 4.51
C VAL A 67 14.82 -7.14 4.97
N TYR A 68 14.45 -6.04 4.34
CA TYR A 68 14.88 -4.68 4.66
C TYR A 68 13.86 -3.91 5.47
N ILE A 69 12.57 -4.16 5.21
CA ILE A 69 11.47 -3.50 5.91
C ILE A 69 10.49 -4.56 6.35
N HIS A 70 10.18 -4.56 7.66
CA HIS A 70 9.13 -5.39 8.23
C HIS A 70 8.26 -4.52 9.14
N GLY A 71 7.18 -4.00 8.57
CA GLY A 71 6.31 -3.03 9.20
C GLY A 71 6.76 -1.59 9.02
N ILE A 72 5.80 -0.70 8.83
CA ILE A 72 6.01 0.74 8.67
C ILE A 72 5.11 1.52 9.62
N SER A 73 5.57 2.70 10.05
CA SER A 73 4.81 3.58 10.95
C SER A 73 3.77 4.41 10.20
N VAL A 74 2.82 3.71 9.56
CA VAL A 74 1.75 4.31 8.75
C VAL A 74 0.40 3.68 9.12
N GLN A 75 -0.67 4.44 8.98
CA GLN A 75 -2.06 4.00 9.13
C GLN A 75 -2.91 4.54 7.98
N PRO A 76 -3.66 3.66 7.27
CA PRO A 76 -3.56 2.21 7.29
C PRO A 76 -2.29 1.72 6.61
N GLY A 77 -1.86 0.46 6.88
CA GLY A 77 -0.77 -0.15 6.12
C GLY A 77 0.44 -0.61 6.93
N LYS A 78 0.35 -0.62 8.28
CA LYS A 78 1.44 -1.05 9.15
C LYS A 78 2.14 -2.35 8.72
N PRO A 79 1.43 -3.45 8.36
CA PRO A 79 2.07 -4.74 8.05
C PRO A 79 2.62 -4.81 6.62
N THR A 80 3.35 -3.81 6.18
CA THR A 80 4.04 -3.81 4.89
C THR A 80 5.44 -4.40 5.06
N ILE A 81 5.84 -5.27 4.11
CA ILE A 81 7.16 -5.89 4.10
C ILE A 81 7.86 -5.62 2.76
N VAL A 82 9.16 -5.40 2.79
CA VAL A 82 9.99 -5.27 1.59
C VAL A 82 11.27 -6.07 1.77
N GLY A 83 11.56 -6.92 0.82
CA GLY A 83 12.79 -7.71 0.76
C GLY A 83 13.41 -7.68 -0.63
N ILE A 84 14.62 -8.23 -0.71
CA ILE A 84 15.33 -8.50 -1.96
C ILE A 84 15.64 -9.99 -2.02
N VAL A 85 15.27 -10.62 -3.13
CA VAL A 85 15.52 -12.02 -3.44
C VAL A 85 16.17 -12.05 -4.82
N ASP A 86 17.33 -12.67 -4.97
CA ASP A 86 18.07 -12.76 -6.21
C ASP A 86 18.25 -11.40 -6.93
N GLY A 87 18.48 -10.33 -6.16
CA GLY A 87 18.64 -8.97 -6.66
C GLY A 87 17.35 -8.27 -7.08
N LYS A 88 16.19 -8.91 -6.94
CA LYS A 88 14.86 -8.39 -7.31
C LYS A 88 14.05 -7.99 -6.08
N ILE A 89 13.25 -6.95 -6.23
CA ILE A 89 12.44 -6.42 -5.14
C ILE A 89 11.18 -7.26 -4.95
N VAL A 90 10.92 -7.68 -3.72
CA VAL A 90 9.68 -8.35 -3.32
C VAL A 90 8.96 -7.50 -2.27
N ILE A 91 7.72 -7.13 -2.54
CA ILE A 91 6.90 -6.28 -1.68
C ILE A 91 5.67 -7.06 -1.23
N GLY A 92 5.47 -7.16 0.08
CA GLY A 92 4.24 -7.65 0.68
C GLY A 92 3.38 -6.51 1.17
N LEU A 93 2.23 -6.32 0.55
CA LEU A 93 1.23 -5.33 0.91
C LEU A 93 0.22 -5.91 1.91
N PRO A 94 -0.43 -5.07 2.72
CA PRO A 94 -1.51 -5.50 3.61
C PRO A 94 -2.61 -6.26 2.90
N GLY A 95 -3.24 -7.22 3.57
CA GLY A 95 -4.38 -7.99 3.04
C GLY A 95 -5.66 -7.17 2.89
N ASN A 96 -5.84 -6.13 3.72
CA ASN A 96 -6.97 -5.23 3.61
C ASN A 96 -6.88 -4.39 2.33
N PRO A 97 -7.93 -4.35 1.47
CA PRO A 97 -7.88 -3.65 0.18
C PRO A 97 -7.56 -2.17 0.27
N VAL A 98 -8.16 -1.45 1.23
CA VAL A 98 -7.90 -0.02 1.45
C VAL A 98 -6.45 0.21 1.81
N SER A 99 -5.93 -0.60 2.73
CA SER A 99 -4.54 -0.51 3.17
C SER A 99 -3.56 -0.82 2.03
N ALA A 100 -3.85 -1.88 1.26
CA ALA A 100 -3.01 -2.28 0.12
C ALA A 100 -2.91 -1.18 -0.93
N LEU A 101 -4.06 -0.58 -1.30
CA LEU A 101 -4.12 0.50 -2.28
C LEU A 101 -3.43 1.77 -1.77
N MET A 102 -3.66 2.14 -0.52
CA MET A 102 -3.01 3.32 0.07
C MET A 102 -1.49 3.17 0.10
N ILE A 103 -0.98 2.00 0.51
CA ILE A 103 0.47 1.74 0.53
C ILE A 103 1.03 1.67 -0.89
N PHE A 104 0.34 1.02 -1.82
CA PHE A 104 0.75 1.00 -3.21
C PHE A 104 0.92 2.42 -3.74
N ASN A 105 -0.10 3.25 -3.62
CA ASN A 105 -0.10 4.63 -4.13
C ASN A 105 0.89 5.56 -3.42
N ALA A 106 1.12 5.35 -2.12
CA ALA A 106 2.00 6.22 -1.36
C ALA A 106 3.48 5.86 -1.49
N PHE A 107 3.80 4.56 -1.59
CA PHE A 107 5.19 4.08 -1.46
C PHE A 107 5.68 3.23 -2.64
N VAL A 108 4.79 2.58 -3.41
CA VAL A 108 5.19 1.73 -4.55
C VAL A 108 5.09 2.47 -5.87
N ALA A 109 4.01 3.19 -6.12
CA ALA A 109 3.78 3.91 -7.37
C ALA A 109 4.88 4.95 -7.69
N PRO A 110 5.36 5.80 -6.75
CA PRO A 110 6.39 6.78 -7.06
C PRO A 110 7.72 6.19 -7.52
N PRO A 111 8.32 5.19 -6.86
CA PRO A 111 9.53 4.55 -7.37
C PRO A 111 9.26 3.73 -8.64
N LEU A 112 8.08 3.12 -8.80
CA LEU A 112 7.72 2.36 -9.98
C LEU A 112 7.71 3.23 -11.24
N THR A 113 7.08 4.42 -11.18
CA THR A 113 7.08 5.37 -12.31
C THR A 113 8.47 5.82 -12.71
N LYS A 114 9.38 6.01 -11.74
CA LYS A 114 10.78 6.33 -12.03
C LYS A 114 11.51 5.18 -12.73
N LEU A 115 11.28 3.94 -12.31
CA LEU A 115 11.91 2.76 -12.91
C LEU A 115 11.48 2.55 -14.35
N VAL A 116 10.22 2.85 -14.70
CA VAL A 116 9.74 2.78 -16.10
C VAL A 116 10.10 4.02 -16.93
N GLY A 117 10.88 4.95 -16.38
CA GLY A 117 11.37 6.14 -17.10
C GLY A 117 10.31 7.22 -17.32
N ILE A 118 9.19 7.17 -16.63
CA ILE A 118 8.19 8.21 -16.64
C ILE A 118 8.58 9.27 -15.62
N ASP A 119 9.25 10.31 -16.08
CA ASP A 119 9.59 11.50 -15.27
C ASP A 119 8.36 12.44 -15.15
N LYS A 120 7.20 11.85 -14.92
CA LYS A 120 6.08 12.63 -14.44
C LYS A 120 6.29 12.79 -12.95
N ASN A 121 6.54 14.03 -12.51
CA ASN A 121 6.07 14.41 -11.19
C ASN A 121 4.64 13.89 -11.12
N PHE A 122 4.44 12.81 -10.38
CA PHE A 122 3.12 12.33 -10.00
C PHE A 122 2.63 13.39 -8.99
N GLU A 123 2.45 14.62 -9.49
CA GLU A 123 1.79 15.68 -8.77
C GLU A 123 0.35 15.21 -8.65
N LYS A 124 0.13 14.46 -7.57
CA LYS A 124 -1.21 14.25 -7.07
C LYS A 124 -1.79 15.63 -6.98
N SER A 125 -2.88 15.89 -7.66
CA SER A 125 -3.56 17.17 -7.60
C SER A 125 -3.79 17.51 -6.14
N VAL A 126 -3.14 18.56 -5.64
CA VAL A 126 -3.30 19.00 -4.25
C VAL A 126 -4.45 20.00 -4.24
N VAL A 127 -5.50 19.67 -3.55
CA VAL A 127 -6.65 20.52 -3.33
C VAL A 127 -6.55 21.12 -1.92
N LYS A 128 -6.81 22.42 -1.79
CA LYS A 128 -6.96 23.08 -0.49
C LYS A 128 -8.43 23.19 -0.15
N GLY A 129 -8.76 22.96 1.10
CA GLY A 129 -10.13 23.06 1.58
C GLY A 129 -10.20 23.01 3.09
N LYS A 130 -11.41 23.07 3.65
CA LYS A 130 -11.69 23.10 5.07
C LYS A 130 -12.21 21.76 5.55
N LEU A 131 -11.65 21.25 6.64
CA LEU A 131 -12.15 20.02 7.25
C LEU A 131 -13.54 20.29 7.87
N THR A 132 -14.50 19.48 7.49
CA THR A 132 -15.86 19.54 8.05
C THR A 132 -15.98 18.84 9.41
N ARG A 133 -15.01 18.01 9.75
CA ARG A 133 -14.94 17.27 11.01
C ARG A 133 -13.49 17.02 11.38
N ARG A 134 -13.16 17.10 12.67
CA ARG A 134 -11.80 16.83 13.17
C ARG A 134 -11.36 15.40 12.89
N ILE A 135 -10.07 15.24 12.64
CA ILE A 135 -9.42 13.95 12.43
C ILE A 135 -8.52 13.68 13.64
N HIS A 136 -8.78 12.55 14.34
CA HIS A 136 -7.86 12.02 15.34
C HIS A 136 -6.86 11.09 14.68
N SER A 137 -5.59 11.27 14.99
CA SER A 137 -4.48 10.47 14.46
C SER A 137 -3.70 9.82 15.60
N PRO A 138 -3.32 8.55 15.47
CA PRO A 138 -2.50 7.89 16.47
C PRO A 138 -1.09 8.46 16.48
N VAL A 139 -0.60 8.77 17.67
CA VAL A 139 0.77 9.28 17.87
C VAL A 139 1.80 8.32 17.30
N GLY A 140 2.84 8.87 16.69
CA GLY A 140 3.97 8.09 16.17
C GLY A 140 3.74 7.38 14.86
N ARG A 141 2.55 7.55 14.23
CA ARG A 141 2.24 7.02 12.90
C ARG A 141 1.78 8.11 11.97
N MET A 142 2.23 8.06 10.73
CA MET A 142 1.66 8.86 9.67
C MET A 142 0.30 8.30 9.28
N GLN A 143 -0.75 9.11 9.28
CA GLN A 143 -2.08 8.66 8.88
C GLN A 143 -2.43 9.19 7.49
N TYR A 144 -3.02 8.31 6.68
CA TYR A 144 -3.69 8.65 5.44
C TYR A 144 -5.20 8.49 5.64
N GLN A 145 -5.89 9.62 5.88
CA GLN A 145 -7.34 9.64 6.10
C GLN A 145 -8.06 9.84 4.78
N LEU A 146 -8.87 8.87 4.37
CA LEU A 146 -9.72 9.03 3.18
C LEU A 146 -10.72 10.17 3.39
N VAL A 147 -10.93 10.95 2.34
CA VAL A 147 -11.84 12.10 2.34
C VAL A 147 -12.67 12.14 1.08
N LYS A 148 -13.84 12.76 1.19
CA LYS A 148 -14.66 13.23 0.09
C LYS A 148 -14.49 14.75 -0.02
N VAL A 149 -14.47 15.26 -1.25
CA VAL A 149 -14.34 16.70 -1.55
C VAL A 149 -15.66 17.21 -2.11
N ASP A 150 -16.20 18.26 -1.53
CA ASP A 150 -17.41 18.94 -2.01
C ASP A 150 -17.18 20.46 -1.99
N GLY A 151 -16.79 21.02 -3.15
CA GLY A 151 -16.33 22.39 -3.25
C GLY A 151 -15.09 22.66 -2.40
N GLU A 152 -15.19 23.52 -1.39
CA GLU A 152 -14.12 23.80 -0.42
C GLU A 152 -14.16 22.84 0.80
N ASP A 153 -15.21 22.06 0.94
CA ASP A 153 -15.41 21.18 2.10
C ASP A 153 -14.68 19.85 1.91
N ILE A 154 -13.85 19.50 2.89
CA ILE A 154 -13.13 18.23 2.98
C ILE A 154 -13.79 17.38 4.08
N GLN A 155 -14.49 16.33 3.66
CA GLN A 155 -15.27 15.47 4.56
C GLN A 155 -14.49 14.17 4.86
N PRO A 156 -13.99 13.96 6.10
CA PRO A 156 -13.32 12.72 6.47
C PRO A 156 -14.27 11.51 6.46
N ILE A 157 -13.82 10.40 5.88
CA ILE A 157 -14.55 9.14 5.82
C ILE A 157 -14.07 8.23 6.96
N PHE A 158 -14.83 8.12 8.06
CA PHE A 158 -14.48 7.37 9.26
C PHE A 158 -15.02 5.93 9.26
N LYS A 159 -15.08 5.27 8.12
CA LYS A 159 -15.51 3.86 8.07
C LYS A 159 -14.31 2.93 8.27
N ASP A 160 -14.60 1.73 8.81
CA ASP A 160 -13.59 0.69 9.00
C ASP A 160 -12.81 0.43 7.71
N SER A 161 -11.49 0.26 7.88
CA SER A 161 -10.54 0.02 6.79
C SER A 161 -10.86 -1.22 5.94
N GLY A 162 -11.80 -2.08 6.38
CA GLY A 162 -12.31 -3.23 5.63
C GLY A 162 -13.37 -2.91 4.58
N ALA A 163 -13.95 -1.73 4.62
CA ALA A 163 -15.04 -1.39 3.71
C ALA A 163 -14.51 -0.93 2.34
N ILE A 164 -14.52 -1.82 1.34
CA ILE A 164 -14.22 -1.48 -0.07
C ILE A 164 -15.04 -0.29 -0.55
N PHE A 165 -16.25 -0.12 -0.01
CA PHE A 165 -17.12 1.02 -0.28
C PHE A 165 -16.49 2.38 0.08
N SER A 166 -15.62 2.44 1.11
CA SER A 166 -14.93 3.68 1.45
C SER A 166 -13.96 4.15 0.38
N LEU A 167 -13.34 3.23 -0.37
CA LEU A 167 -12.49 3.56 -1.52
C LEU A 167 -13.29 4.08 -2.71
N SER A 168 -14.46 3.48 -2.98
CA SER A 168 -15.28 3.88 -4.13
C SER A 168 -15.95 5.25 -3.96
N THR A 169 -16.01 5.76 -2.73
CA THR A 169 -16.61 7.05 -2.40
C THR A 169 -15.60 8.13 -2.07
N ALA A 170 -14.32 7.78 -1.94
CA ALA A 170 -13.27 8.74 -1.62
C ALA A 170 -12.74 9.43 -2.88
N ASP A 171 -12.59 10.74 -2.81
CA ASP A 171 -11.97 11.55 -3.86
C ASP A 171 -10.45 11.70 -3.65
N GLY A 172 -9.99 11.47 -2.41
CA GLY A 172 -8.60 11.61 -2.06
C GLY A 172 -8.30 11.25 -0.60
N TYR A 173 -7.20 11.77 -0.10
CA TYR A 173 -6.82 11.58 1.30
C TYR A 173 -6.11 12.82 1.87
N VAL A 174 -6.25 12.98 3.19
CA VAL A 174 -5.44 13.90 3.99
C VAL A 174 -4.31 13.12 4.63
N LYS A 175 -3.08 13.63 4.47
CA LYS A 175 -1.88 13.08 5.10
C LYS A 175 -1.65 13.78 6.44
N VAL A 176 -1.83 13.07 7.54
CA VAL A 176 -1.58 13.58 8.89
C VAL A 176 -0.17 13.15 9.33
N PRO A 177 0.72 14.10 9.64
CA PRO A 177 2.07 13.79 10.08
C PRO A 177 2.07 13.01 11.41
N LYS A 178 3.11 12.20 11.64
CA LYS A 178 3.26 11.38 12.86
C LYS A 178 3.32 12.16 14.18
N SER A 179 3.61 13.47 14.11
CA SER A 179 3.69 14.39 15.25
C SER A 179 2.35 15.09 15.55
N VAL A 180 1.32 14.85 14.74
CA VAL A 180 0.01 15.51 14.86
C VAL A 180 -1.01 14.48 15.34
N GLU A 181 -1.61 14.74 16.50
CA GLU A 181 -2.64 13.87 17.10
C GLU A 181 -4.05 14.28 16.69
N LEU A 182 -4.21 15.54 16.34
CA LEU A 182 -5.50 16.12 16.02
C LEU A 182 -5.35 17.14 14.90
N LEU A 183 -6.19 17.02 13.88
CA LEU A 183 -6.48 18.10 12.94
C LEU A 183 -7.88 18.61 13.24
N ASP A 184 -8.00 19.88 13.57
CA ASP A 184 -9.28 20.52 13.85
C ASP A 184 -10.06 20.84 12.57
N GLU A 185 -11.33 21.17 12.75
CA GLU A 185 -12.23 21.69 11.73
C GLU A 185 -11.75 23.07 11.25
N GLY A 186 -11.95 23.38 9.96
CA GLY A 186 -11.64 24.70 9.39
C GLY A 186 -10.58 24.73 8.30
#